data_c95eb2d3a372d282f1b1212eeb592181
#
_entry.id   c95eb2d3a372d282f1b1212eeb592181
#
_cell.length_a   1.000
_cell.length_b   1.000
_cell.length_c   1.000
_cell.angle_alpha   90.00
_cell.angle_beta   90.00
_cell.angle_gamma   90.00
#
_symmetry.space_group_name_H-M   'P 1'
#
loop_
_entity.id
_entity.type
_entity.pdbx_description
1 polymer ?
#
loop_
_entity_poly.entity_id
_entity_poly.type
_entity_poly.pdbx_seq_one_letter_code
_entity_poly.pdbx_strand_id
1 'polypeptide(L)'
;MPKRVRPYGSAEDAESAGLGRSRPGTAGENVSEPGSMMTMRDTADQAAEAIRALRDLTSGGSAFAGLDDTREVIASLERVGQDLPQLCEQLARILVVQREESQLAAGAGQDPDFWVVEAVEALAAAGQAADMMTAALAQAGKTAGELRPAR
;
A
#
# COMPACT_ATOMS: atom_id res chain seq x y z
N MET A 1 -38.23 35.61 -24.72
CA MET A 1 -39.36 36.21 -23.94
C MET A 1 -40.35 35.14 -23.55
N PRO A 2 -41.02 35.15 -22.37
CA PRO A 2 -40.61 35.67 -21.04
C PRO A 2 -40.56 34.56 -19.99
N LYS A 3 -39.72 34.62 -19.00
CA LYS A 3 -39.90 35.07 -17.59
C LYS A 3 -41.21 34.64 -16.88
N ARG A 4 -41.02 33.86 -15.77
CA ARG A 4 -41.74 33.98 -14.46
C ARG A 4 -40.96 33.11 -13.45
N VAL A 5 -40.27 33.55 -12.46
CA VAL A 5 -40.45 34.35 -11.22
C VAL A 5 -41.44 33.74 -10.24
N ARG A 6 -40.88 33.11 -9.20
CA ARG A 6 -41.16 33.06 -7.74
C ARG A 6 -42.61 33.10 -7.21
N PRO A 7 -42.89 32.65 -5.96
CA PRO A 7 -42.39 33.17 -4.67
C PRO A 7 -42.13 32.08 -3.60
N TYR A 8 -41.22 32.24 -2.71
CA TYR A 8 -41.21 32.76 -1.37
C TYR A 8 -42.42 32.36 -0.49
N GLY A 9 -42.13 31.62 0.56
CA GLY A 9 -43.03 31.37 1.68
C GLY A 9 -42.23 31.19 2.96
N SER A 10 -42.30 32.20 3.78
CA SER A 10 -41.63 32.41 5.06
C SER A 10 -42.33 31.69 6.23
N ALA A 11 -41.51 31.34 7.25
CA ALA A 11 -41.70 31.59 8.70
C ALA A 11 -42.91 30.90 9.37
N GLU A 12 -42.83 30.39 10.52
CA GLU A 12 -42.54 30.86 11.86
C GLU A 12 -42.86 29.75 12.89
N ASP A 13 -42.03 29.71 13.89
CA ASP A 13 -42.28 29.46 15.31
C ASP A 13 -43.07 28.23 15.81
N ALA A 14 -42.39 27.43 16.62
CA ALA A 14 -42.92 27.05 17.94
C ALA A 14 -41.77 26.54 18.83
N GLU A 15 -41.39 27.40 19.73
CA GLU A 15 -40.76 27.16 21.00
C GLU A 15 -41.57 26.19 21.86
N SER A 16 -40.98 25.17 22.43
CA SER A 16 -41.49 24.57 23.66
C SER A 16 -40.39 23.90 24.45
N ALA A 17 -40.12 24.48 25.55
CA ALA A 17 -39.27 24.03 26.63
C ALA A 17 -39.74 22.70 27.22
N GLY A 18 -38.80 21.83 27.54
CA GLY A 18 -39.04 20.58 28.26
C GLY A 18 -37.80 20.14 29.02
N LEU A 19 -37.75 20.59 30.28
CA LEU A 19 -36.78 20.28 31.32
C LEU A 19 -36.58 18.77 31.57
N GLY A 20 -35.31 18.39 31.74
CA GLY A 20 -34.93 17.52 32.82
C GLY A 20 -34.92 16.01 32.57
N ARG A 21 -33.75 15.47 32.51
CA ARG A 21 -33.28 14.45 33.46
C ARG A 21 -31.82 14.04 33.10
N SER A 22 -30.93 14.53 33.94
CA SER A 22 -29.60 13.97 34.10
C SER A 22 -29.69 12.48 34.40
N ARG A 23 -29.05 11.64 33.60
CA ARG A 23 -28.70 10.30 33.99
C ARG A 23 -27.18 10.23 34.14
N PRO A 24 -26.69 9.78 35.31
CA PRO A 24 -25.27 9.62 35.53
C PRO A 24 -24.76 8.35 34.86
N GLY A 25 -23.59 8.48 34.25
CA GLY A 25 -22.53 7.51 34.19
C GLY A 25 -22.90 6.07 33.90
N THR A 26 -22.70 5.65 32.67
CA THR A 26 -22.12 4.34 32.42
C THR A 26 -20.74 4.56 31.83
N ALA A 27 -19.77 4.12 32.62
CA ALA A 27 -18.40 3.97 32.17
C ALA A 27 -18.40 3.32 30.80
N GLY A 28 -17.95 4.04 29.81
CA GLY A 28 -17.70 3.50 28.50
C GLY A 28 -16.66 2.39 28.67
N GLU A 29 -17.10 1.15 28.60
CA GLU A 29 -16.24 0.04 28.27
C GLU A 29 -15.59 0.42 26.96
N ASN A 30 -14.32 0.69 27.09
CA ASN A 30 -13.40 0.76 25.97
C ASN A 30 -13.38 -0.66 25.36
N VAL A 31 -14.36 -0.96 24.52
CA VAL A 31 -14.32 -2.13 23.67
C VAL A 31 -13.13 -1.89 22.77
N SER A 32 -11.99 -2.44 23.18
CA SER A 32 -10.85 -2.63 22.28
C SER A 32 -11.41 -3.31 21.05
N GLU A 33 -11.50 -2.60 19.97
CA GLU A 33 -11.84 -3.17 18.67
C GLU A 33 -10.93 -4.36 18.44
N PRO A 34 -11.47 -5.55 18.12
CA PRO A 34 -10.67 -6.70 17.78
C PRO A 34 -9.79 -6.29 16.60
N GLY A 35 -8.48 -6.39 16.79
CA GLY A 35 -7.42 -5.87 15.94
C GLY A 35 -7.81 -5.88 14.46
N SER A 36 -7.80 -4.70 13.88
CA SER A 36 -8.01 -4.48 12.45
C SER A 36 -7.13 -5.46 11.71
N MET A 37 -7.71 -6.49 11.09
CA MET A 37 -6.94 -7.43 10.28
C MET A 37 -6.29 -6.61 9.17
N MET A 38 -4.96 -6.53 9.22
CA MET A 38 -4.16 -5.83 8.24
C MET A 38 -4.46 -6.40 6.86
N THR A 39 -4.98 -5.60 5.98
CA THR A 39 -5.34 -6.05 4.63
C THR A 39 -4.07 -6.19 3.78
N MET A 40 -4.17 -6.91 2.67
CA MET A 40 -3.10 -7.01 1.68
C MET A 40 -2.66 -5.62 1.21
N ARG A 41 -3.62 -4.72 1.03
CA ARG A 41 -3.36 -3.34 0.64
C ARG A 41 -2.57 -2.59 1.71
N ASP A 42 -2.99 -2.66 2.98
CA ASP A 42 -2.30 -1.98 4.08
C ASP A 42 -0.85 -2.46 4.20
N THR A 43 -0.62 -3.76 4.01
CA THR A 43 0.73 -4.35 4.01
C THR A 43 1.58 -3.81 2.85
N ALA A 44 1.01 -3.71 1.65
CA ALA A 44 1.70 -3.16 0.49
C ALA A 44 2.03 -1.67 0.67
N ASP A 45 1.10 -0.89 1.21
CA ASP A 45 1.30 0.53 1.49
C ASP A 45 2.41 0.73 2.54
N GLN A 46 2.45 -0.10 3.60
CA GLN A 46 3.53 -0.07 4.60
C GLN A 46 4.90 -0.42 3.99
N ALA A 47 4.97 -1.41 3.12
CA ALA A 47 6.21 -1.76 2.44
C ALA A 47 6.71 -0.59 1.56
N ALA A 48 5.82 0.06 0.83
CA ALA A 48 6.16 1.22 0.03
C ALA A 48 6.67 2.39 0.88
N GLU A 49 6.04 2.66 2.03
CA GLU A 49 6.49 3.68 2.97
C GLU A 49 7.86 3.35 3.57
N ALA A 50 8.12 2.08 3.93
CA ALA A 50 9.41 1.66 4.44
C ALA A 50 10.54 1.90 3.42
N ILE A 51 10.31 1.61 2.15
CA ILE A 51 11.27 1.87 1.08
C ILE A 51 11.50 3.38 0.88
N ARG A 52 10.44 4.20 0.96
CA ARG A 52 10.58 5.68 0.89
C ARG A 52 11.41 6.20 2.05
N ALA A 53 11.10 5.78 3.27
CA ALA A 53 11.84 6.17 4.46
C ALA A 53 13.34 5.79 4.36
N LEU A 54 13.64 4.59 3.88
CA LEU A 54 15.02 4.15 3.64
C LEU A 54 15.71 5.04 2.62
N ARG A 55 15.07 5.37 1.50
CA ARG A 55 15.61 6.28 0.49
C ARG A 55 15.91 7.66 1.08
N ASP A 56 15.00 8.20 1.89
CA ASP A 56 15.14 9.53 2.46
C ASP A 56 16.27 9.58 3.51
N LEU A 57 16.39 8.53 4.33
CA LEU A 57 17.51 8.37 5.25
C LEU A 57 18.85 8.27 4.51
N THR A 58 18.92 7.55 3.39
CA THR A 58 20.15 7.40 2.61
C THR A 58 20.53 8.68 1.87
N SER A 59 19.53 9.50 1.48
CA SER A 59 19.77 10.77 0.78
C SER A 59 20.36 11.86 1.68
N GLY A 60 20.12 11.80 2.99
CA GLY A 60 20.55 12.81 3.96
C GLY A 60 22.05 12.76 4.32
N GLY A 61 22.80 11.80 3.82
CA GLY A 61 24.28 11.68 4.00
C GLY A 61 24.79 11.52 5.43
N SER A 62 23.96 11.77 6.44
CA SER A 62 24.33 11.75 7.86
C SER A 62 23.87 10.49 8.61
N ALA A 63 23.08 9.64 7.98
CA ALA A 63 22.48 8.49 8.63
C ALA A 63 23.31 7.20 8.54
N PHE A 64 24.36 7.16 7.72
CA PHE A 64 25.25 6.00 7.66
C PHE A 64 26.24 6.03 8.80
N ALA A 65 25.95 5.26 9.83
CA ALA A 65 26.85 5.11 10.97
C ALA A 65 28.09 4.26 10.66
N GLY A 66 28.10 3.54 9.50
CA GLY A 66 29.27 2.76 9.12
C GLY A 66 29.05 1.80 7.94
N LEU A 67 30.13 1.12 7.60
CA LEU A 67 30.14 0.11 6.55
C LEU A 67 29.22 -1.08 6.87
N ASP A 68 29.09 -1.43 8.15
CA ASP A 68 28.27 -2.55 8.59
C ASP A 68 26.79 -2.27 8.41
N ASP A 69 26.32 -1.04 8.68
CA ASP A 69 24.93 -0.63 8.41
C ASP A 69 24.60 -0.73 6.91
N THR A 70 25.56 -0.31 6.06
CA THR A 70 25.41 -0.43 4.61
C THR A 70 25.25 -1.89 4.17
N ARG A 71 26.02 -2.80 4.75
CA ARG A 71 25.92 -4.24 4.46
C ARG A 71 24.58 -4.80 4.91
N GLU A 72 24.09 -4.43 6.09
CA GLU A 72 22.78 -4.86 6.59
C GLU A 72 21.63 -4.38 5.72
N VAL A 73 21.70 -3.14 5.23
CA VAL A 73 20.72 -2.60 4.29
C VAL A 73 20.72 -3.38 2.97
N ILE A 74 21.90 -3.66 2.41
CA ILE A 74 22.03 -4.47 1.18
C ILE A 74 21.43 -5.86 1.40
N ALA A 75 21.74 -6.53 2.49
CA ALA A 75 21.22 -7.86 2.81
C ALA A 75 19.71 -7.86 3.03
N SER A 76 19.15 -6.77 3.59
CA SER A 76 17.71 -6.62 3.76
C SER A 76 17.00 -6.40 2.42
N LEU A 77 17.57 -5.60 1.52
CA LEU A 77 17.03 -5.40 0.17
C LEU A 77 17.13 -6.68 -0.67
N GLU A 78 18.20 -7.47 -0.51
CA GLU A 78 18.32 -8.78 -1.16
C GLU A 78 17.18 -9.71 -0.74
N ARG A 79 16.86 -9.80 0.56
CA ARG A 79 15.72 -10.59 1.05
C ARG A 79 14.39 -10.13 0.47
N VAL A 80 14.14 -8.82 0.43
CA VAL A 80 12.94 -8.27 -0.23
C VAL A 80 12.89 -8.70 -1.70
N GLY A 81 14.02 -8.61 -2.41
CA GLY A 81 14.11 -9.02 -3.80
C GLY A 81 13.81 -10.52 -4.02
N GLN A 82 14.22 -11.38 -3.08
CA GLN A 82 13.97 -12.83 -3.14
C GLN A 82 12.48 -13.18 -3.05
N ASP A 83 11.69 -12.39 -2.34
CA ASP A 83 10.25 -12.63 -2.14
C ASP A 83 9.38 -12.05 -3.28
N LEU A 84 9.88 -11.05 -4.02
CA LEU A 84 9.12 -10.35 -5.06
C LEU A 84 8.65 -11.25 -6.22
N PRO A 85 9.47 -12.19 -6.77
CA PRO A 85 9.02 -13.05 -7.85
C PRO A 85 7.80 -13.88 -7.47
N GLN A 86 7.82 -14.47 -6.27
CA GLN A 86 6.70 -15.25 -5.76
C GLN A 86 5.45 -14.38 -5.54
N LEU A 87 5.62 -13.16 -5.04
CA LEU A 87 4.51 -12.21 -4.89
C LEU A 87 3.89 -11.86 -6.24
N CYS A 88 4.70 -11.57 -7.26
CA CYS A 88 4.23 -11.31 -8.61
C CYS A 88 3.44 -12.49 -9.18
N GLU A 89 3.93 -13.72 -9.00
CA GLU A 89 3.24 -14.93 -9.42
C GLU A 89 1.89 -15.12 -8.71
N GLN A 90 1.83 -14.85 -7.40
CA GLN A 90 0.58 -14.93 -6.64
C GLN A 90 -0.43 -13.88 -7.12
N LEU A 91 -0.01 -12.65 -7.39
CA LEU A 91 -0.87 -11.60 -7.93
C LEU A 91 -1.40 -11.97 -9.33
N ALA A 92 -0.56 -12.55 -10.18
CA ALA A 92 -0.98 -13.04 -11.49
C ALA A 92 -2.04 -14.13 -11.38
N ARG A 93 -1.88 -15.09 -10.47
CA ARG A 93 -2.89 -16.13 -10.20
C ARG A 93 -4.21 -15.55 -9.70
N ILE A 94 -4.16 -14.55 -8.80
CA ILE A 94 -5.37 -13.88 -8.30
C ILE A 94 -6.14 -13.23 -9.45
N LEU A 95 -5.46 -12.53 -10.38
CA LEU A 95 -6.11 -11.92 -11.54
C LEU A 95 -6.80 -12.96 -12.43
N VAL A 96 -6.16 -14.10 -12.67
CA VAL A 96 -6.75 -15.20 -13.46
C VAL A 96 -8.00 -15.74 -12.76
N VAL A 97 -7.95 -16.03 -11.47
CA VAL A 97 -9.10 -16.53 -10.70
C VAL A 97 -10.25 -15.53 -10.71
N GLN A 98 -9.98 -14.24 -10.45
CA GLN A 98 -11.00 -13.20 -10.48
C GLN A 98 -11.64 -13.06 -11.87
N ARG A 99 -10.86 -13.30 -12.93
CA ARG A 99 -11.40 -13.33 -14.29
C ARG A 99 -12.31 -14.53 -14.53
N GLU A 100 -11.90 -15.74 -14.11
CA GLU A 100 -12.70 -16.95 -14.23
C GLU A 100 -14.01 -16.84 -13.44
N GLU A 101 -14.00 -16.18 -12.29
CA GLU A 101 -15.20 -15.90 -11.48
C GLU A 101 -16.03 -14.71 -12.00
N SER A 102 -15.70 -14.16 -13.16
CA SER A 102 -16.38 -13.00 -13.77
C SER A 102 -16.43 -11.76 -12.87
N GLN A 103 -15.46 -11.60 -11.97
CA GLN A 103 -15.36 -10.45 -11.06
C GLN A 103 -14.70 -9.24 -11.72
N LEU A 104 -14.10 -9.41 -12.90
CA LEU A 104 -13.39 -8.35 -13.62
C LEU A 104 -14.20 -7.87 -14.82
N ALA A 105 -14.24 -6.55 -14.99
CA ALA A 105 -14.77 -5.89 -16.16
C ALA A 105 -13.73 -4.91 -16.73
N ALA A 106 -13.61 -4.84 -18.03
CA ALA A 106 -12.82 -3.81 -18.70
C ALA A 106 -13.66 -2.55 -18.97
N GLY A 107 -13.01 -1.45 -19.32
CA GLY A 107 -13.68 -0.23 -19.75
C GLY A 107 -14.61 -0.48 -20.95
N ALA A 108 -15.54 0.45 -21.21
CA ALA A 108 -16.58 0.30 -22.22
C ALA A 108 -16.03 -0.20 -23.57
N GLY A 109 -16.50 -1.38 -24.00
CA GLY A 109 -16.16 -1.97 -25.30
C GLY A 109 -14.81 -2.70 -25.36
N GLN A 110 -14.12 -2.91 -24.24
CA GLN A 110 -12.86 -3.65 -24.20
C GLN A 110 -13.06 -5.06 -23.65
N ASP A 111 -12.26 -6.00 -24.16
CA ASP A 111 -12.24 -7.38 -23.69
C ASP A 111 -11.43 -7.49 -22.38
N PRO A 112 -12.04 -7.93 -21.26
CA PRO A 112 -11.30 -8.13 -20.00
C PRO A 112 -10.17 -9.13 -20.14
N ASP A 113 -10.30 -10.14 -21.01
CA ASP A 113 -9.29 -11.19 -21.20
C ASP A 113 -7.97 -10.62 -21.71
N PHE A 114 -8.04 -9.69 -22.64
CA PHE A 114 -6.84 -9.00 -23.14
C PHE A 114 -6.08 -8.31 -22.00
N TRP A 115 -6.77 -7.56 -21.14
CA TRP A 115 -6.13 -6.83 -20.06
C TRP A 115 -5.58 -7.74 -18.96
N VAL A 116 -6.24 -8.86 -18.70
CA VAL A 116 -5.72 -9.85 -17.73
C VAL A 116 -4.44 -10.49 -18.27
N VAL A 117 -4.39 -10.86 -19.55
CA VAL A 117 -3.18 -11.41 -20.18
C VAL A 117 -2.03 -10.40 -20.11
N GLU A 118 -2.25 -9.16 -20.52
CA GLU A 118 -1.25 -8.09 -20.43
C GLU A 118 -0.73 -7.88 -19.00
N ALA A 119 -1.64 -7.88 -18.02
CA ALA A 119 -1.24 -7.72 -16.61
C ALA A 119 -0.43 -8.91 -16.08
N VAL A 120 -0.79 -10.13 -16.46
CA VAL A 120 -0.06 -11.36 -16.09
C VAL A 120 1.33 -11.36 -16.70
N GLU A 121 1.46 -11.00 -17.99
CA GLU A 121 2.76 -10.87 -18.66
C GLU A 121 3.63 -9.80 -18.02
N ALA A 122 3.05 -8.65 -17.68
CA ALA A 122 3.76 -7.58 -16.97
C ALA A 122 4.24 -8.01 -15.58
N LEU A 123 3.42 -8.76 -14.83
CA LEU A 123 3.80 -9.32 -13.53
C LEU A 123 4.92 -10.37 -13.68
N ALA A 124 4.87 -11.21 -14.70
CA ALA A 124 5.95 -12.17 -14.98
C ALA A 124 7.27 -11.45 -15.29
N ALA A 125 7.23 -10.39 -16.10
CA ALA A 125 8.39 -9.56 -16.38
C ALA A 125 8.93 -8.85 -15.11
N ALA A 126 8.04 -8.38 -14.23
CA ALA A 126 8.41 -7.79 -12.94
C ALA A 126 9.11 -8.82 -12.03
N GLY A 127 8.62 -10.06 -11.99
CA GLY A 127 9.27 -11.15 -11.27
C GLY A 127 10.69 -11.42 -11.76
N GLN A 128 10.89 -11.49 -13.08
CA GLN A 128 12.23 -11.66 -13.68
C GLN A 128 13.16 -10.48 -13.34
N ALA A 129 12.66 -9.26 -13.38
CA ALA A 129 13.44 -8.09 -12.99
C ALA A 129 13.84 -8.12 -11.49
N ALA A 130 12.97 -8.65 -10.62
CA ALA A 130 13.27 -8.85 -9.21
C ALA A 130 14.38 -9.90 -9.00
N ASP A 131 14.39 -11.00 -9.78
CA ASP A 131 15.49 -11.98 -9.75
C ASP A 131 16.82 -11.35 -10.15
N MET A 132 16.83 -10.54 -11.21
CA MET A 132 18.02 -9.81 -11.65
C MET A 132 18.50 -8.80 -10.59
N MET A 133 17.58 -8.08 -9.96
CA MET A 133 17.89 -7.16 -8.87
C MET A 133 18.50 -7.91 -7.69
N THR A 134 17.93 -9.04 -7.30
CA THR A 134 18.41 -9.88 -6.20
C THR A 134 19.84 -10.37 -6.47
N ALA A 135 20.12 -10.86 -7.67
CA ALA A 135 21.46 -11.27 -8.04
C ALA A 135 22.49 -10.11 -7.99
N ALA A 136 22.07 -8.91 -8.42
CA ALA A 136 22.90 -7.72 -8.33
C ALA A 136 23.16 -7.29 -6.88
N LEU A 137 22.15 -7.35 -6.01
CA LEU A 137 22.28 -7.05 -4.59
C LEU A 137 23.17 -8.06 -3.86
N ALA A 138 23.04 -9.34 -4.15
CA ALA A 138 23.93 -10.38 -3.64
C ALA A 138 25.40 -10.13 -4.03
N GLN A 139 25.66 -9.74 -5.28
CA GLN A 139 26.98 -9.38 -5.74
C GLN A 139 27.50 -8.11 -5.01
N ALA A 140 26.64 -7.10 -4.84
CA ALA A 140 27.00 -5.87 -4.09
C ALA A 140 27.33 -6.20 -2.64
N GLY A 141 26.54 -7.05 -1.98
CA GLY A 141 26.77 -7.51 -0.61
C GLY A 141 28.10 -8.24 -0.46
N LYS A 142 28.42 -9.15 -1.39
CA LYS A 142 29.69 -9.85 -1.42
C LYS A 142 30.86 -8.89 -1.57
N THR A 143 30.78 -7.95 -2.52
CA THR A 143 31.84 -6.96 -2.75
C THR A 143 32.00 -6.02 -1.54
N ALA A 144 30.90 -5.55 -0.94
CA ALA A 144 30.92 -4.75 0.27
C ALA A 144 31.55 -5.52 1.46
N GLY A 145 31.42 -6.85 1.48
CA GLY A 145 32.04 -7.72 2.47
C GLY A 145 33.57 -7.66 2.47
N GLU A 146 34.20 -7.39 1.33
CA GLU A 146 35.66 -7.29 1.19
C GLU A 146 36.21 -5.93 1.64
N LEU A 147 35.36 -4.91 1.75
CA LEU A 147 35.82 -3.57 2.19
C LEU A 147 36.19 -3.58 3.67
N ARG A 148 37.16 -2.72 4.04
CA ARG A 148 37.58 -2.48 5.41
C ARG A 148 37.52 -0.98 5.69
N PRO A 149 37.20 -0.56 6.92
CA PRO A 149 37.32 0.84 7.30
C PRO A 149 38.77 1.33 7.12
N ALA A 150 38.94 2.52 6.55
CA ALA A 150 40.26 3.17 6.54
C ALA A 150 40.67 3.51 7.98
N ARG A 151 41.89 3.15 8.37
CA ARG A 151 42.43 3.49 9.68
C ARG A 151 42.93 4.93 9.73
#